data_a0f524aff9af3c4bbad64624110610c8
#
_entry.id   a0f524aff9af3c4bbad64624110610c8
#
_cell.length_a   1.000
_cell.length_b   1.000
_cell.length_c   1.000
_cell.angle_alpha   90.00
_cell.angle_beta   90.00
_cell.angle_gamma   90.00
#
_symmetry.space_group_name_H-M   'P 1'
#
loop_
_entity.id
_entity.type
_entity.pdbx_description
1 polymer ?
#
loop_
_entity_poly.entity_id
_entity_poly.type
_entity_poly.pdbx_seq_one_letter_code
_entity_poly.pdbx_strand_id
1 'polypeptide(L)'
;LTLRLHDNTGVTLIELLVVMVIMSILAAGIMPLSQMAYKRSKEIELKHDLRIIRRALDGYKELVDEGKIPAQAFSSGYPKTLDVLVKGVDVQGPVPFREKFLRRIPKDPMTKDGEWGLRSYSDEPDSDTWGGEDVYDVYSKSEKQALDGSYYKDW
;
A
#
# COMPACT_ATOMS: atom_id res chain seq x y z
N LEU A 1 -69.81 6.99 3.05
CA LEU A 1 -68.83 5.97 2.61
C LEU A 1 -68.19 6.47 1.32
N THR A 2 -67.03 7.17 1.39
CA THR A 2 -66.33 7.68 0.22
C THR A 2 -65.29 6.65 -0.23
N LEU A 3 -65.58 5.97 -1.34
CA LEU A 3 -64.66 5.14 -2.08
C LEU A 3 -63.54 6.04 -2.66
N ARG A 4 -62.29 5.92 -2.15
CA ARG A 4 -61.11 6.42 -2.81
C ARG A 4 -60.86 5.55 -4.03
N LEU A 5 -61.10 6.10 -5.20
CA LEU A 5 -60.62 5.51 -6.45
C LEU A 5 -59.09 5.57 -6.43
N HIS A 6 -58.46 4.41 -6.43
CA HIS A 6 -57.03 4.28 -6.61
C HIS A 6 -56.73 4.56 -8.08
N ASP A 7 -56.18 5.72 -8.39
CA ASP A 7 -55.76 6.12 -9.74
C ASP A 7 -54.56 5.25 -10.15
N ASN A 8 -54.84 4.16 -10.85
CA ASN A 8 -53.82 3.32 -11.46
C ASN A 8 -53.36 4.00 -12.77
N THR A 9 -52.51 5.03 -12.64
CA THR A 9 -51.81 5.63 -13.79
C THR A 9 -50.71 4.69 -14.24
N GLY A 10 -50.91 3.99 -15.35
CA GLY A 10 -49.90 3.14 -15.99
C GLY A 10 -48.77 4.03 -16.58
N VAL A 11 -47.54 3.54 -16.49
CA VAL A 11 -46.36 4.19 -17.13
C VAL A 11 -46.46 4.05 -18.64
N THR A 12 -46.23 5.14 -19.36
CA THR A 12 -46.23 5.13 -20.84
C THR A 12 -44.90 4.59 -21.37
N LEU A 13 -44.96 3.99 -22.59
CA LEU A 13 -43.76 3.47 -23.25
C LEU A 13 -42.70 4.56 -23.48
N ILE A 14 -43.16 5.78 -23.83
CA ILE A 14 -42.26 6.92 -24.02
C ILE A 14 -41.57 7.36 -22.71
N GLU A 15 -42.30 7.34 -21.59
CA GLU A 15 -41.75 7.68 -20.28
C GLU A 15 -40.68 6.67 -19.87
N LEU A 16 -40.90 5.39 -20.11
CA LEU A 16 -39.95 4.33 -19.84
C LEU A 16 -38.67 4.50 -20.71
N LEU A 17 -38.84 4.86 -21.99
CA LEU A 17 -37.73 5.12 -22.90
C LEU A 17 -36.92 6.33 -22.44
N VAL A 18 -37.56 7.43 -22.05
CA VAL A 18 -36.89 8.63 -21.55
C VAL A 18 -36.10 8.32 -20.27
N VAL A 19 -36.69 7.60 -19.33
CA VAL A 19 -35.99 7.19 -18.09
C VAL A 19 -34.79 6.32 -18.42
N MET A 20 -34.87 5.36 -19.33
CA MET A 20 -33.74 4.53 -19.75
C MET A 20 -32.60 5.36 -20.36
N VAL A 21 -32.90 6.37 -21.18
CA VAL A 21 -31.92 7.25 -21.78
C VAL A 21 -31.20 8.08 -20.69
N ILE A 22 -31.97 8.68 -19.77
CA ILE A 22 -31.39 9.46 -18.66
C ILE A 22 -30.49 8.58 -17.77
N MET A 23 -30.95 7.38 -17.41
CA MET A 23 -30.17 6.43 -16.61
C MET A 23 -28.88 6.02 -17.32
N SER A 24 -28.92 5.81 -18.64
CA SER A 24 -27.74 5.46 -19.44
C SER A 24 -26.68 6.57 -19.44
N ILE A 25 -27.14 7.83 -19.57
CA ILE A 25 -26.23 9.01 -19.54
C ILE A 25 -25.58 9.13 -18.16
N LEU A 26 -26.35 8.99 -17.09
CA LEU A 26 -25.84 9.05 -15.71
C LEU A 26 -24.87 7.89 -15.43
N ALA A 27 -25.21 6.67 -15.86
CA ALA A 27 -24.34 5.51 -15.70
C ALA A 27 -22.99 5.66 -16.41
N ALA A 28 -22.98 6.27 -17.61
CA ALA A 28 -21.75 6.51 -18.36
C ALA A 28 -20.77 7.44 -17.64
N GLY A 29 -21.25 8.40 -16.84
CA GLY A 29 -20.43 9.32 -16.06
C GLY A 29 -19.85 8.70 -14.76
N ILE A 30 -20.54 7.71 -14.18
CA ILE A 30 -20.14 7.12 -12.91
C ILE A 30 -18.90 6.20 -13.04
N MET A 31 -18.77 5.46 -14.15
CA MET A 31 -17.67 4.51 -14.37
C MET A 31 -16.28 5.14 -14.25
N PRO A 32 -15.91 6.22 -14.98
CA PRO A 32 -14.58 6.79 -14.89
C PRO A 32 -14.29 7.37 -13.51
N LEU A 33 -15.28 7.95 -12.84
CA LEU A 33 -15.13 8.52 -11.51
C LEU A 33 -14.82 7.44 -10.46
N SER A 34 -15.50 6.30 -10.52
CA SER A 34 -15.25 5.19 -9.59
C SER A 34 -13.86 4.57 -9.78
N GLN A 35 -13.36 4.48 -11.01
CA GLN A 35 -12.00 4.01 -11.29
C GLN A 35 -10.93 4.94 -10.72
N MET A 36 -11.12 6.26 -10.85
CA MET A 36 -10.22 7.25 -10.25
C MET A 36 -10.23 7.19 -8.72
N ALA A 37 -11.39 7.06 -8.11
CA ALA A 37 -11.53 6.93 -6.65
C ALA A 37 -10.85 5.65 -6.14
N TYR A 38 -11.03 4.52 -6.83
CA TYR A 38 -10.37 3.26 -6.51
C TYR A 38 -8.84 3.36 -6.62
N LYS A 39 -8.34 3.96 -7.71
CA LYS A 39 -6.90 4.18 -7.90
C LYS A 39 -6.32 5.04 -6.78
N ARG A 40 -7.00 6.15 -6.42
CA ARG A 40 -6.59 7.03 -5.32
C ARG A 40 -6.53 6.30 -3.98
N SER A 41 -7.52 5.44 -3.70
CA SER A 41 -7.53 4.62 -2.47
C SER A 41 -6.30 3.72 -2.39
N LYS A 42 -5.95 3.06 -3.50
CA LYS A 42 -4.75 2.23 -3.60
C LYS A 42 -3.45 3.01 -3.45
N GLU A 43 -3.37 4.23 -3.98
CA GLU A 43 -2.22 5.11 -3.81
C GLU A 43 -2.01 5.54 -2.36
N ILE A 44 -3.10 5.82 -1.65
CA ILE A 44 -3.05 6.15 -0.23
C ILE A 44 -2.57 4.94 0.59
N GLU A 45 -3.09 3.74 0.29
CA GLU A 45 -2.67 2.48 0.89
C GLU A 45 -1.17 2.24 0.67
N LEU A 46 -0.68 2.37 -0.58
CA LEU A 46 0.73 2.23 -0.92
C LEU A 46 1.63 3.17 -0.10
N LYS A 47 1.32 4.47 -0.09
CA LYS A 47 2.09 5.47 0.69
C LYS A 47 2.07 5.19 2.19
N HIS A 48 0.97 4.66 2.69
CA HIS A 48 0.86 4.26 4.10
C HIS A 48 1.75 3.07 4.41
N ASP A 49 1.72 2.04 3.58
CA ASP A 49 2.47 0.80 3.78
C ASP A 49 3.98 1.00 3.62
N LEU A 50 4.42 1.76 2.61
CA LEU A 50 5.81 2.18 2.47
C LEU A 50 6.32 2.88 3.74
N ARG A 51 5.52 3.80 4.26
CA ARG A 51 5.87 4.55 5.48
C ARG A 51 5.95 3.66 6.72
N ILE A 52 5.08 2.66 6.83
CA ILE A 52 5.12 1.69 7.93
C ILE A 52 6.39 0.86 7.86
N ILE A 53 6.75 0.32 6.69
CA ILE A 53 7.94 -0.52 6.52
C ILE A 53 9.20 0.31 6.77
N ARG A 54 9.32 1.50 6.17
CA ARG A 54 10.48 2.40 6.35
C ARG A 54 10.69 2.77 7.81
N ARG A 55 9.63 3.11 8.55
CA ARG A 55 9.71 3.36 9.99
C ARG A 55 10.17 2.16 10.80
N ALA A 56 9.77 0.95 10.40
CA ALA A 56 10.21 -0.26 11.06
C ALA A 56 11.69 -0.57 10.79
N LEU A 57 12.17 -0.29 9.57
CA LEU A 57 13.59 -0.37 9.20
C LEU A 57 14.42 0.64 9.99
N ASP A 58 13.97 1.90 10.07
CA ASP A 58 14.62 2.96 10.83
C ASP A 58 14.68 2.63 12.32
N GLY A 59 13.59 2.12 12.90
CA GLY A 59 13.57 1.71 14.30
C GLY A 59 14.51 0.53 14.61
N TYR A 60 14.64 -0.41 13.68
CA TYR A 60 15.65 -1.47 13.80
C TYR A 60 17.07 -0.88 13.78
N LYS A 61 17.36 0.00 12.82
CA LYS A 61 18.65 0.66 12.68
C LYS A 61 19.02 1.47 13.93
N GLU A 62 18.07 2.20 14.51
CA GLU A 62 18.27 2.97 15.74
C GLU A 62 18.76 2.08 16.89
N LEU A 63 18.14 0.90 17.10
CA LEU A 63 18.57 -0.03 18.16
C LEU A 63 19.94 -0.66 17.88
N VAL A 64 20.31 -0.81 16.60
CA VAL A 64 21.66 -1.25 16.23
C VAL A 64 22.68 -0.15 16.55
N ASP A 65 22.40 1.11 16.19
CA ASP A 65 23.29 2.26 16.44
C ASP A 65 23.45 2.56 17.93
N GLU A 66 22.43 2.30 18.73
CA GLU A 66 22.49 2.36 20.19
C GLU A 66 23.26 1.17 20.82
N GLY A 67 23.70 0.20 20.01
CA GLY A 67 24.39 -0.99 20.48
C GLY A 67 23.51 -1.98 21.24
N LYS A 68 22.20 -1.83 21.17
CA LYS A 68 21.22 -2.71 21.81
C LYS A 68 20.97 -4.01 21.01
N ILE A 69 21.18 -3.95 19.70
CA ILE A 69 21.18 -5.11 18.81
C ILE A 69 22.63 -5.29 18.32
N PRO A 70 23.23 -6.49 18.48
CA PRO A 70 24.59 -6.71 18.02
C PRO A 70 24.68 -6.60 16.49
N ALA A 71 25.43 -5.60 16.03
CA ALA A 71 25.74 -5.46 14.61
C ALA A 71 26.80 -6.49 14.20
N GLN A 72 26.67 -7.07 13.01
CA GLN A 72 27.76 -7.82 12.39
C GLN A 72 28.83 -6.83 11.94
N ALA A 73 30.10 -7.21 12.08
CA ALA A 73 31.21 -6.39 11.59
C ALA A 73 31.03 -6.09 10.09
N PHE A 74 31.20 -4.83 9.72
CA PHE A 74 31.04 -4.32 8.35
C PHE A 74 29.60 -4.38 7.79
N SER A 75 28.57 -4.50 8.65
CA SER A 75 27.18 -4.38 8.19
C SER A 75 26.72 -2.92 8.22
N SER A 76 25.75 -2.60 7.36
CA SER A 76 25.10 -1.28 7.32
C SER A 76 24.27 -0.97 8.59
N GLY A 77 23.95 -2.00 9.37
CA GLY A 77 23.07 -1.92 10.53
C GLY A 77 21.58 -2.10 10.21
N TYR A 78 21.24 -2.33 8.95
CA TYR A 78 19.87 -2.69 8.53
C TYR A 78 19.64 -4.21 8.59
N PRO A 79 18.37 -4.67 8.66
CA PRO A 79 18.07 -6.11 8.75
C PRO A 79 18.35 -6.81 7.41
N LYS A 80 18.74 -8.08 7.44
CA LYS A 80 18.99 -8.86 6.22
C LYS A 80 17.72 -9.16 5.41
N THR A 81 16.58 -9.23 6.06
CA THR A 81 15.28 -9.51 5.42
C THR A 81 14.17 -8.80 6.18
N LEU A 82 13.06 -8.50 5.50
CA LEU A 82 11.87 -7.92 6.13
C LEU A 82 11.27 -8.84 7.23
N ASP A 83 11.47 -10.15 7.12
CA ASP A 83 10.97 -11.11 8.11
C ASP A 83 11.52 -10.88 9.52
N VAL A 84 12.73 -10.34 9.63
CA VAL A 84 13.36 -10.00 10.90
C VAL A 84 12.50 -8.99 11.67
N LEU A 85 11.88 -8.04 10.98
CA LEU A 85 11.02 -7.03 11.59
C LEU A 85 9.74 -7.61 12.21
N VAL A 86 9.25 -8.74 11.67
CA VAL A 86 8.05 -9.46 12.18
C VAL A 86 8.41 -10.48 13.24
N LYS A 87 9.48 -11.26 13.01
CA LYS A 87 9.95 -12.27 13.98
C LYS A 87 10.48 -11.63 15.26
N GLY A 88 11.01 -10.41 15.12
CA GLY A 88 11.63 -9.66 16.19
C GLY A 88 13.06 -10.10 16.49
N VAL A 89 13.76 -9.26 17.21
CA VAL A 89 15.15 -9.46 17.65
C VAL A 89 15.27 -9.31 19.14
N ASP A 90 16.24 -10.00 19.72
CA ASP A 90 16.53 -9.90 21.15
C ASP A 90 17.35 -8.64 21.41
N VAL A 91 16.79 -7.75 22.19
CA VAL A 91 17.38 -6.44 22.53
C VAL A 91 18.15 -6.59 23.85
N GLN A 92 19.42 -6.17 23.83
CA GLN A 92 20.28 -6.17 25.01
C GLN A 92 19.96 -4.98 25.94
N GLY A 93 19.88 -5.25 27.23
CA GLY A 93 19.59 -4.24 28.25
C GLY A 93 19.56 -4.84 29.63
N PRO A 94 19.26 -4.03 30.67
CA PRO A 94 19.14 -4.52 32.06
C PRO A 94 18.09 -5.65 32.21
N VAL A 95 17.03 -5.61 31.38
CA VAL A 95 16.05 -6.67 31.25
C VAL A 95 15.96 -6.99 29.74
N PRO A 96 16.53 -8.13 29.29
CA PRO A 96 16.43 -8.55 27.90
C PRO A 96 14.98 -8.76 27.48
N PHE A 97 14.59 -8.24 26.31
CA PHE A 97 13.27 -8.46 25.74
C PHE A 97 13.36 -8.60 24.21
N ARG A 98 12.32 -9.15 23.62
CA ARG A 98 12.23 -9.33 22.18
C ARG A 98 11.41 -8.19 21.57
N GLU A 99 12.05 -7.36 20.74
CA GLU A 99 11.40 -6.26 20.03
C GLU A 99 10.88 -6.73 18.67
N LYS A 100 9.64 -6.36 18.35
CA LYS A 100 9.00 -6.60 17.06
C LYS A 100 8.60 -5.27 16.46
N PHE A 101 9.10 -4.96 15.29
CA PHE A 101 8.87 -3.68 14.61
C PHE A 101 7.61 -3.68 13.76
N LEU A 102 7.22 -4.87 13.28
CA LEU A 102 6.00 -5.09 12.49
C LEU A 102 5.20 -6.26 13.04
N ARG A 103 3.87 -6.16 13.00
CA ARG A 103 2.98 -7.31 13.28
C ARG A 103 2.93 -8.27 12.10
N ARG A 104 2.96 -7.74 10.89
CA ARG A 104 3.01 -8.45 9.59
C ARG A 104 3.61 -7.52 8.56
N ILE A 105 4.21 -8.06 7.51
CA ILE A 105 4.62 -7.30 6.34
C ILE A 105 3.35 -7.00 5.54
N PRO A 106 3.01 -5.71 5.29
CA PRO A 106 1.89 -5.36 4.41
C PRO A 106 2.21 -5.83 2.98
N LYS A 107 1.17 -6.05 2.17
CA LYS A 107 1.33 -6.41 0.76
C LYS A 107 1.32 -5.16 -0.10
N ASP A 108 2.14 -5.15 -1.17
CA ASP A 108 2.08 -4.08 -2.16
C ASP A 108 0.70 -4.07 -2.85
N PRO A 109 -0.11 -3.00 -2.69
CA PRO A 109 -1.45 -2.94 -3.28
C PRO A 109 -1.43 -2.73 -4.79
N MET A 110 -0.26 -2.41 -5.41
CA MET A 110 -0.13 -2.11 -6.84
C MET A 110 0.31 -3.32 -7.67
N THR A 111 0.81 -4.38 -7.03
CA THR A 111 1.21 -5.63 -7.68
C THR A 111 0.21 -6.74 -7.42
N LYS A 112 0.22 -7.78 -8.25
CA LYS A 112 -0.70 -8.94 -8.08
C LYS A 112 -0.23 -9.92 -7.02
N ASP A 113 1.08 -10.08 -6.92
CA ASP A 113 1.76 -10.94 -5.94
C ASP A 113 1.86 -10.29 -4.56
N GLY A 114 1.78 -8.97 -4.51
CA GLY A 114 1.89 -8.19 -3.28
C GLY A 114 3.31 -8.11 -2.75
N GLU A 115 4.31 -8.44 -3.57
CA GLU A 115 5.72 -8.42 -3.19
C GLU A 115 6.34 -7.03 -3.38
N TRP A 116 7.21 -6.66 -2.44
CA TRP A 116 8.01 -5.45 -2.51
C TRP A 116 9.29 -5.64 -3.30
N GLY A 117 9.73 -4.62 -4.02
CA GLY A 117 11.11 -4.49 -4.42
C GLY A 117 11.95 -4.09 -3.21
N LEU A 118 13.17 -4.58 -3.13
CA LEU A 118 14.10 -4.31 -2.03
C LEU A 118 15.31 -3.57 -2.57
N ARG A 119 15.90 -2.72 -1.73
CA ARG A 119 17.21 -2.08 -1.97
C ARG A 119 18.09 -2.26 -0.76
N SER A 120 19.35 -2.58 -1.00
CA SER A 120 20.40 -2.58 0.02
C SER A 120 20.95 -1.17 0.23
N TYR A 121 21.62 -0.94 1.34
CA TYR A 121 22.25 0.35 1.63
C TYR A 121 23.34 0.73 0.61
N SER A 122 23.98 -0.28 0.01
CA SER A 122 25.02 -0.11 -1.03
C SER A 122 24.47 0.05 -2.45
N ASP A 123 23.16 -0.18 -2.66
CA ASP A 123 22.53 -0.08 -3.98
C ASP A 123 22.32 1.39 -4.38
N GLU A 124 22.32 1.67 -5.69
CA GLU A 124 21.93 2.98 -6.21
C GLU A 124 20.47 3.27 -5.90
N PRO A 125 20.09 4.56 -5.68
CA PRO A 125 18.73 4.94 -5.25
C PRO A 125 17.62 4.53 -6.23
N ASP A 126 17.94 4.37 -7.50
CA ASP A 126 17.04 3.98 -8.60
C ASP A 126 17.23 2.52 -9.05
N SER A 127 18.04 1.73 -8.32
CA SER A 127 18.29 0.33 -8.67
C SER A 127 16.99 -0.48 -8.61
N ASP A 128 16.77 -1.25 -9.68
CA ASP A 128 15.71 -2.26 -9.77
C ASP A 128 16.22 -3.66 -9.35
N THR A 129 17.49 -3.76 -8.95
CA THR A 129 18.14 -5.03 -8.55
C THR A 129 18.60 -4.92 -7.10
N TRP A 130 18.19 -5.87 -6.28
CA TRP A 130 18.61 -5.94 -4.88
C TRP A 130 20.00 -6.55 -4.73
N GLY A 131 20.90 -5.87 -4.03
CA GLY A 131 22.27 -6.33 -3.75
C GLY A 131 22.34 -7.53 -2.79
N GLY A 132 21.26 -7.82 -2.04
CA GLY A 132 21.15 -9.04 -1.21
C GLY A 132 21.86 -8.96 0.14
N GLU A 133 22.51 -7.85 0.49
CA GLU A 133 23.27 -7.70 1.73
C GLU A 133 22.36 -7.40 2.94
N ASP A 134 21.45 -6.49 2.75
CA ASP A 134 20.50 -6.00 3.76
C ASP A 134 19.23 -5.45 3.08
N VAL A 135 18.29 -4.97 3.88
CA VAL A 135 17.11 -4.24 3.39
C VAL A 135 17.14 -2.84 3.99
N TYR A 136 17.62 -1.89 3.19
CA TYR A 136 17.65 -0.46 3.51
C TYR A 136 16.33 0.22 3.17
N ASP A 137 15.80 -0.06 1.98
CA ASP A 137 14.55 0.54 1.50
C ASP A 137 13.68 -0.48 0.75
N VAL A 138 12.42 -0.14 0.61
CA VAL A 138 11.42 -0.91 -0.15
C VAL A 138 10.71 0.00 -1.15
N TYR A 139 10.35 -0.56 -2.30
CA TYR A 139 9.61 0.12 -3.35
C TYR A 139 8.56 -0.79 -3.99
N SER A 140 7.59 -0.21 -4.68
CA SER A 140 6.62 -0.98 -5.44
C SER A 140 7.23 -1.48 -6.76
N LYS A 141 7.07 -2.77 -7.07
CA LYS A 141 7.48 -3.34 -8.36
C LYS A 141 6.55 -2.94 -9.51
N SER A 142 5.55 -2.09 -9.28
CA SER A 142 4.59 -1.68 -10.30
C SER A 142 5.15 -0.57 -11.18
N GLU A 143 5.23 -0.81 -12.48
CA GLU A 143 5.65 0.17 -13.49
C GLU A 143 4.54 1.15 -13.90
N LYS A 144 3.36 1.07 -13.27
CA LYS A 144 2.22 1.93 -13.60
C LYS A 144 2.43 3.34 -13.08
N GLN A 145 1.82 4.31 -13.78
CA GLN A 145 1.80 5.70 -13.36
C GLN A 145 0.70 5.98 -12.33
N ALA A 146 1.04 6.82 -11.38
CA ALA A 146 0.13 7.39 -10.40
C ALA A 146 -0.81 8.45 -11.03
N LEU A 147 -1.77 8.94 -10.25
CA LEU A 147 -2.67 10.01 -10.68
C LEU A 147 -1.95 11.35 -10.91
N ASP A 148 -0.82 11.56 -10.23
CA ASP A 148 0.04 12.73 -10.36
C ASP A 148 1.07 12.62 -11.50
N GLY A 149 1.12 11.48 -12.20
CA GLY A 149 2.03 11.22 -13.31
C GLY A 149 3.37 10.61 -12.92
N SER A 150 3.69 10.49 -11.63
CA SER A 150 4.88 9.77 -11.15
C SER A 150 4.72 8.25 -11.31
N TYR A 151 5.82 7.50 -11.26
CA TYR A 151 5.76 6.03 -11.26
C TYR A 151 5.75 5.50 -9.83
N TYR A 152 4.98 4.42 -9.56
CA TYR A 152 4.91 3.83 -8.22
C TYR A 152 6.25 3.28 -7.74
N LYS A 153 7.10 2.82 -8.65
CA LYS A 153 8.44 2.33 -8.34
C LYS A 153 9.40 3.40 -7.79
N ASP A 154 9.06 4.67 -8.00
CA ASP A 154 9.87 5.82 -7.58
C ASP A 154 9.41 6.39 -6.22
N TRP A 155 8.40 5.80 -5.59
CA TRP A 155 7.82 6.28 -4.33
C TRP A 155 8.56 5.81 -3.08
#